data_5ce6ad41b239f1a629d62790f8e59590
#
_entry.id   5ce6ad41b239f1a629d62790f8e59590
#
_cell.length_a   1.000
_cell.length_b   1.000
_cell.length_c   1.000
_cell.angle_alpha   90.00
_cell.angle_beta   90.00
_cell.angle_gamma   90.00
#
_symmetry.space_group_name_H-M   'P 1'
#
loop_
_entity.id
_entity.type
_entity.pdbx_description
1 polymer ?
#
loop_
_entity_poly.entity_id
_entity_poly.type
_entity_poly.pdbx_seq_one_letter_code
_entity_poly.pdbx_strand_id
1 'polypeptide(L)'
;YKNKELTGAGVVYQFCRYLDWYFKSENTNADKYMDLAAWGIIGDMGSMLELENRYIVKEGLKNINNKLLWALMEKQAYSITGAMSPSREQLIEAMNPISVAFYIVPLVNAMIRVGTMDEKRRLFEAFLDGDKLIPSGKRGAKGTMEKAGVEAARECSNARNRQNKSLEVAMDKTEIKIHKYDLLENRILFVRLDEDDTFPSELNGLLAMKLSAKFKRPTIVARLNEQGFNRGSMRGLNQSEL
;
A
#
# COMPACT_ATOMS: atom_id res chain seq x y z
N TYR A 1 5.92 -14.86 -22.71
CA TYR A 1 6.31 -13.47 -22.54
C TYR A 1 7.73 -13.38 -21.97
N LYS A 2 8.55 -12.44 -22.43
CA LYS A 2 9.99 -12.38 -22.06
C LYS A 2 10.21 -11.82 -20.66
N ASN A 3 9.51 -10.73 -20.31
CA ASN A 3 9.63 -10.11 -19.00
C ASN A 3 8.87 -10.91 -17.94
N LYS A 4 9.61 -11.57 -17.06
CA LYS A 4 9.04 -12.36 -15.95
C LYS A 4 8.93 -11.59 -14.62
N GLU A 5 9.40 -10.34 -14.63
CA GLU A 5 9.41 -9.43 -13.48
C GLU A 5 8.22 -8.45 -13.50
N LEU A 6 7.21 -8.71 -14.35
CA LEU A 6 5.96 -7.96 -14.31
C LEU A 6 5.18 -8.31 -13.05
N THR A 7 4.70 -7.29 -12.37
CA THR A 7 3.73 -7.45 -11.28
C THR A 7 2.34 -7.79 -11.82
N GLY A 8 1.40 -8.20 -10.95
CA GLY A 8 0.03 -8.49 -11.37
C GLY A 8 -0.61 -7.35 -12.18
N ALA A 9 -0.42 -6.09 -11.77
CA ALA A 9 -0.92 -4.92 -12.51
C ALA A 9 -0.25 -4.78 -13.88
N GLY A 10 1.04 -5.03 -13.97
CA GLY A 10 1.79 -5.01 -15.24
C GLY A 10 1.29 -6.10 -16.21
N VAL A 11 1.05 -7.31 -15.70
CA VAL A 11 0.51 -8.42 -16.51
C VAL A 11 -0.89 -8.07 -17.05
N VAL A 12 -1.78 -7.55 -16.21
CA VAL A 12 -3.14 -7.14 -16.63
C VAL A 12 -3.05 -6.03 -17.67
N TYR A 13 -2.20 -5.05 -17.48
CA TYR A 13 -1.99 -3.97 -18.45
C TYR A 13 -1.55 -4.51 -19.82
N GLN A 14 -0.58 -5.42 -19.87
CA GLN A 14 -0.12 -6.02 -21.11
C GLN A 14 -1.20 -6.91 -21.76
N PHE A 15 -1.99 -7.59 -20.95
CA PHE A 15 -3.13 -8.35 -21.46
C PHE A 15 -4.18 -7.43 -22.12
N CYS A 16 -4.50 -6.30 -21.49
CA CYS A 16 -5.39 -5.30 -22.09
C CYS A 16 -4.84 -4.74 -23.41
N ARG A 17 -3.54 -4.44 -23.50
CA ARG A 17 -2.90 -4.02 -24.76
C ARG A 17 -2.98 -5.10 -25.85
N TYR A 18 -2.82 -6.37 -25.46
CA TYR A 18 -3.01 -7.47 -26.40
C TYR A 18 -4.46 -7.54 -26.91
N LEU A 19 -5.45 -7.35 -26.04
CA LEU A 19 -6.86 -7.32 -26.45
C LEU A 19 -7.15 -6.16 -27.40
N ASP A 20 -6.62 -4.96 -27.14
CA ASP A 20 -6.75 -3.80 -28.04
C ASP A 20 -6.20 -4.13 -29.43
N TRP A 21 -5.02 -4.75 -29.48
CA TRP A 21 -4.41 -5.18 -30.74
C TRP A 21 -5.24 -6.29 -31.45
N TYR A 22 -5.70 -7.28 -30.70
CA TYR A 22 -6.43 -8.44 -31.24
C TYR A 22 -7.80 -8.03 -31.79
N PHE A 23 -8.56 -7.24 -31.05
CA PHE A 23 -9.88 -6.81 -31.45
C PHE A 23 -9.87 -5.59 -32.37
N LYS A 24 -8.73 -4.98 -32.61
CA LYS A 24 -8.58 -3.72 -33.39
C LYS A 24 -9.61 -2.67 -32.99
N SER A 25 -9.86 -2.57 -31.67
CA SER A 25 -10.88 -1.71 -31.12
C SER A 25 -10.42 -0.25 -31.14
N GLU A 26 -11.12 0.60 -31.86
CA GLU A 26 -10.88 2.04 -31.86
C GLU A 26 -11.27 2.72 -30.53
N ASN A 27 -12.10 2.06 -29.73
CA ASN A 27 -12.66 2.60 -28.49
C ASN A 27 -11.98 2.14 -27.21
N THR A 28 -11.07 1.17 -27.29
CA THR A 28 -10.29 0.70 -26.14
C THR A 28 -8.86 1.17 -26.30
N ASN A 29 -8.35 1.83 -25.28
CA ASN A 29 -6.97 2.27 -25.23
C ASN A 29 -6.41 1.91 -23.86
N ALA A 30 -5.75 0.75 -23.78
CA ALA A 30 -5.14 0.26 -22.56
C ALA A 30 -4.08 1.24 -22.03
N ASP A 31 -3.44 2.01 -22.90
CA ASP A 31 -2.38 2.96 -22.52
C ASP A 31 -2.87 4.07 -21.59
N LYS A 32 -4.18 4.38 -21.59
CA LYS A 32 -4.75 5.31 -20.60
C LYS A 32 -4.73 4.79 -19.16
N TYR A 33 -4.45 3.52 -18.94
CA TYR A 33 -4.32 2.87 -17.63
C TYR A 33 -2.86 2.56 -17.27
N MET A 34 -1.91 3.13 -18.03
CA MET A 34 -0.48 2.94 -17.78
C MET A 34 -0.05 3.47 -16.41
N ASP A 35 -0.70 4.52 -15.91
CA ASP A 35 -0.51 5.05 -14.56
C ASP A 35 -0.83 4.02 -13.47
N LEU A 36 -1.93 3.28 -13.59
CA LEU A 36 -2.27 2.20 -12.67
C LEU A 36 -1.24 1.06 -12.71
N ALA A 37 -0.79 0.68 -13.91
CA ALA A 37 0.27 -0.32 -14.07
C ALA A 37 1.59 0.15 -13.44
N ALA A 38 1.97 1.41 -13.65
CA ALA A 38 3.16 2.01 -13.05
C ALA A 38 3.13 1.97 -11.52
N TRP A 39 2.01 2.35 -10.92
CA TRP A 39 1.86 2.32 -9.46
C TRP A 39 1.83 0.90 -8.90
N GLY A 40 1.24 -0.05 -9.64
CA GLY A 40 1.27 -1.46 -9.27
C GLY A 40 2.68 -2.06 -9.33
N ILE A 41 3.47 -1.73 -10.36
CA ILE A 41 4.87 -2.15 -10.47
C ILE A 41 5.70 -1.60 -9.31
N ILE A 42 5.54 -0.32 -8.99
CA ILE A 42 6.26 0.31 -7.86
C ILE A 42 5.80 -0.30 -6.52
N GLY A 43 4.48 -0.49 -6.35
CA GLY A 43 3.88 -0.99 -5.12
C GLY A 43 4.32 -2.39 -4.73
N ASP A 44 4.54 -3.24 -5.73
CA ASP A 44 5.04 -4.63 -5.57
C ASP A 44 6.57 -4.74 -5.72
N MET A 45 7.28 -3.60 -5.75
CA MET A 45 8.74 -3.54 -5.91
C MET A 45 9.24 -4.29 -7.16
N GLY A 46 8.50 -4.20 -8.27
CA GLY A 46 8.88 -4.80 -9.55
C GLY A 46 10.26 -4.33 -10.00
N SER A 47 11.03 -5.23 -10.60
CA SER A 47 12.42 -4.96 -11.01
C SER A 47 12.51 -3.81 -12.00
N MET A 48 13.26 -2.77 -11.65
CA MET A 48 13.58 -1.65 -12.55
C MET A 48 14.78 -1.95 -13.47
N LEU A 49 15.37 -3.14 -13.40
CA LEU A 49 16.37 -3.61 -14.35
C LEU A 49 15.73 -3.95 -15.71
N GLU A 50 14.46 -4.34 -15.69
CA GLU A 50 13.68 -4.60 -16.89
C GLU A 50 13.29 -3.29 -17.60
N LEU A 51 13.67 -3.16 -18.87
CA LEU A 51 13.41 -1.96 -19.68
C LEU A 51 11.92 -1.65 -19.80
N GLU A 52 11.10 -2.67 -19.89
CA GLU A 52 9.65 -2.54 -19.99
C GLU A 52 9.05 -1.96 -18.72
N ASN A 53 9.44 -2.48 -17.54
CA ASN A 53 8.99 -1.93 -16.25
C ASN A 53 9.40 -0.45 -16.13
N ARG A 54 10.63 -0.11 -16.50
CA ARG A 54 11.10 1.28 -16.51
C ARG A 54 10.30 2.16 -17.44
N TYR A 55 9.96 1.66 -18.64
CA TYR A 55 9.15 2.42 -19.59
C TYR A 55 7.74 2.69 -19.03
N ILE A 56 7.06 1.64 -18.56
CA ILE A 56 5.71 1.77 -17.97
C ILE A 56 5.74 2.75 -16.78
N VAL A 57 6.70 2.62 -15.89
CA VAL A 57 6.82 3.49 -14.73
C VAL A 57 7.11 4.94 -15.14
N LYS A 58 8.07 5.15 -16.03
CA LYS A 58 8.44 6.49 -16.49
C LYS A 58 7.27 7.22 -17.17
N GLU A 59 6.60 6.58 -18.09
CA GLU A 59 5.53 7.21 -18.85
C GLU A 59 4.21 7.27 -18.05
N GLY A 60 3.93 6.24 -17.23
CA GLY A 60 2.74 6.23 -16.36
C GLY A 60 2.79 7.29 -15.26
N LEU A 61 3.97 7.65 -14.73
CA LEU A 61 4.10 8.72 -13.75
C LEU A 61 3.97 10.13 -14.36
N LYS A 62 4.24 10.29 -15.66
CA LYS A 62 4.07 11.58 -16.35
C LYS A 62 2.60 11.84 -16.73
N ASN A 63 1.85 10.78 -17.03
CA ASN A 63 0.51 10.85 -17.59
C ASN A 63 -0.48 10.19 -16.62
N ILE A 64 -0.76 10.86 -15.51
CA ILE A 64 -1.73 10.39 -14.50
C ILE A 64 -3.14 10.70 -14.99
N ASN A 65 -3.90 9.68 -15.33
CA ASN A 65 -5.29 9.76 -15.81
C ASN A 65 -6.29 9.45 -14.69
N ASN A 66 -5.95 8.50 -13.82
CA ASN A 66 -6.85 8.05 -12.76
C ASN A 66 -7.08 9.10 -11.69
N LYS A 67 -8.36 9.39 -11.39
CA LYS A 67 -8.75 10.46 -10.47
C LYS A 67 -8.45 10.17 -9.01
N LEU A 68 -8.50 8.90 -8.61
CA LEU A 68 -8.10 8.51 -7.26
C LEU A 68 -6.59 8.68 -7.06
N LEU A 69 -5.76 8.35 -8.07
CA LEU A 69 -4.32 8.59 -7.98
C LEU A 69 -4.02 10.06 -7.77
N TRP A 70 -4.72 10.97 -8.48
CA TRP A 70 -4.63 12.41 -8.25
C TRP A 70 -4.99 12.79 -6.82
N ALA A 71 -6.12 12.31 -6.31
CA ALA A 71 -6.55 12.64 -4.95
C ALA A 71 -5.55 12.14 -3.89
N LEU A 72 -4.93 10.98 -4.10
CA LEU A 72 -3.87 10.46 -3.22
C LEU A 72 -2.61 11.32 -3.27
N MET A 73 -2.20 11.77 -4.47
CA MET A 73 -1.06 12.68 -4.64
C MET A 73 -1.31 14.01 -3.94
N GLU A 74 -2.47 14.64 -4.16
CA GLU A 74 -2.87 15.88 -3.51
C GLU A 74 -2.89 15.72 -1.97
N LYS A 75 -3.36 14.57 -1.48
CA LYS A 75 -3.36 14.27 -0.05
C LYS A 75 -1.95 14.19 0.55
N GLN A 76 -0.95 13.84 -0.25
CA GLN A 76 0.46 13.74 0.13
C GLN A 76 1.33 14.87 -0.46
N ALA A 77 0.71 15.91 -0.98
CA ALA A 77 1.38 16.98 -1.71
C ALA A 77 2.57 17.59 -0.95
N TYR A 78 2.40 17.90 0.33
CA TYR A 78 3.48 18.41 1.18
C TYR A 78 4.63 17.41 1.33
N SER A 79 4.33 16.13 1.56
CA SER A 79 5.35 15.10 1.71
C SER A 79 6.14 14.85 0.42
N ILE A 80 5.51 15.05 -0.73
CA ILE A 80 6.11 14.84 -2.05
C ILE A 80 6.95 16.03 -2.47
N THR A 81 6.46 17.26 -2.28
CA THR A 81 7.05 18.48 -2.84
C THR A 81 7.75 19.37 -1.81
N GLY A 82 7.45 19.22 -0.52
CA GLY A 82 7.84 20.17 0.54
C GLY A 82 7.04 21.48 0.55
N ALA A 83 6.13 21.69 -0.42
CA ALA A 83 5.32 22.89 -0.51
C ALA A 83 3.91 22.67 0.05
N MET A 84 3.35 23.69 0.74
CA MET A 84 2.01 23.60 1.35
C MET A 84 0.89 23.54 0.32
N SER A 85 1.07 24.18 -0.83
CA SER A 85 0.08 24.24 -1.91
C SER A 85 0.79 24.22 -3.27
N PRO A 86 1.36 23.06 -3.66
CA PRO A 86 2.04 22.95 -4.93
C PRO A 86 1.06 23.03 -6.09
N SER A 87 1.51 23.55 -7.24
CA SER A 87 0.74 23.45 -8.47
C SER A 87 0.69 22.00 -8.96
N ARG A 88 -0.20 21.74 -9.91
CA ARG A 88 -0.31 20.41 -10.52
C ARG A 88 0.99 20.01 -11.23
N GLU A 89 1.62 20.93 -11.92
CA GLU A 89 2.90 20.75 -12.61
C GLU A 89 4.01 20.39 -11.62
N GLN A 90 4.13 21.14 -10.52
CA GLN A 90 5.10 20.87 -9.45
C GLN A 90 4.89 19.47 -8.83
N LEU A 91 3.63 19.06 -8.69
CA LEU A 91 3.31 17.74 -8.15
C LEU A 91 3.74 16.64 -9.12
N ILE A 92 3.51 16.80 -10.44
CA ILE A 92 3.96 15.84 -11.47
C ILE A 92 5.49 15.78 -11.54
N GLU A 93 6.16 16.93 -11.53
CA GLU A 93 7.64 16.99 -11.59
C GLU A 93 8.31 16.32 -10.40
N ALA A 94 7.69 16.42 -9.21
CA ALA A 94 8.18 15.77 -7.99
C ALA A 94 7.87 14.26 -7.92
N MET A 95 6.99 13.76 -8.81
CA MET A 95 6.64 12.34 -8.81
C MET A 95 7.77 11.49 -9.37
N ASN A 96 8.14 10.49 -8.58
CA ASN A 96 9.14 9.50 -8.92
C ASN A 96 8.80 8.17 -8.20
N PRO A 97 9.45 7.05 -8.52
CA PRO A 97 9.17 5.77 -7.88
C PRO A 97 9.27 5.80 -6.36
N ILE A 98 10.18 6.59 -5.80
CA ILE A 98 10.37 6.73 -4.34
C ILE A 98 9.17 7.45 -3.72
N SER A 99 8.70 8.55 -4.33
CA SER A 99 7.52 9.28 -3.86
C SER A 99 6.29 8.37 -3.80
N VAL A 100 6.06 7.56 -4.84
CA VAL A 100 4.96 6.59 -4.88
C VAL A 100 5.12 5.53 -3.80
N ALA A 101 6.31 4.89 -3.72
CA ALA A 101 6.57 3.80 -2.80
C ALA A 101 6.44 4.20 -1.32
N PHE A 102 6.89 5.40 -0.95
CA PHE A 102 6.96 5.82 0.45
C PHE A 102 5.77 6.66 0.91
N TYR A 103 5.14 7.43 0.03
CA TYR A 103 4.05 8.34 0.45
C TYR A 103 2.67 7.86 0.02
N ILE A 104 2.54 7.17 -1.12
CA ILE A 104 1.24 6.81 -1.69
C ILE A 104 0.87 5.35 -1.42
N VAL A 105 1.72 4.40 -1.83
CA VAL A 105 1.47 2.96 -1.67
C VAL A 105 1.13 2.58 -0.21
N PRO A 106 1.79 3.15 0.82
CA PRO A 106 1.46 2.85 2.20
C PRO A 106 0.03 3.23 2.61
N LEU A 107 -0.60 4.22 1.97
CA LEU A 107 -1.99 4.61 2.22
C LEU A 107 -2.96 3.52 1.75
N VAL A 108 -2.80 3.09 0.50
CA VAL A 108 -3.61 2.02 -0.10
C VAL A 108 -3.39 0.71 0.66
N ASN A 109 -2.14 0.35 0.95
CA ASN A 109 -1.81 -0.84 1.71
C ASN A 109 -2.42 -0.84 3.13
N ALA A 110 -2.46 0.30 3.80
CA ALA A 110 -3.12 0.41 5.09
C ALA A 110 -4.62 0.20 4.97
N MET A 111 -5.27 0.77 3.94
CA MET A 111 -6.69 0.53 3.68
C MET A 111 -6.98 -0.95 3.45
N ILE A 112 -6.19 -1.64 2.64
CA ILE A 112 -6.37 -3.08 2.38
C ILE A 112 -6.20 -3.91 3.66
N ARG A 113 -5.29 -3.52 4.57
CA ARG A 113 -5.02 -4.27 5.81
C ARG A 113 -6.05 -4.01 6.91
N VAL A 114 -6.39 -2.74 7.18
CA VAL A 114 -7.20 -2.36 8.35
C VAL A 114 -8.49 -1.62 8.02
N GLY A 115 -8.79 -1.42 6.73
CA GLY A 115 -10.05 -0.86 6.29
C GLY A 115 -11.21 -1.84 6.48
N THR A 116 -12.40 -1.32 6.75
CA THR A 116 -13.64 -2.11 6.71
C THR A 116 -13.97 -2.56 5.28
N MET A 117 -14.85 -3.54 5.12
CA MET A 117 -15.26 -3.97 3.79
C MET A 117 -15.92 -2.87 2.98
N ASP A 118 -16.67 -1.98 3.64
CA ASP A 118 -17.30 -0.84 2.97
C ASP A 118 -16.28 0.21 2.53
N GLU A 119 -15.26 0.50 3.35
CA GLU A 119 -14.15 1.39 2.97
C GLU A 119 -13.38 0.79 1.77
N LYS A 120 -13.10 -0.51 1.78
CA LYS A 120 -12.42 -1.21 0.67
C LYS A 120 -13.25 -1.18 -0.62
N ARG A 121 -14.58 -1.35 -0.51
CA ARG A 121 -15.51 -1.25 -1.66
C ARG A 121 -15.49 0.16 -2.23
N ARG A 122 -15.59 1.21 -1.40
CA ARG A 122 -15.51 2.61 -1.85
C ARG A 122 -14.17 2.93 -2.50
N LEU A 123 -13.05 2.40 -1.96
CA LEU A 123 -11.74 2.52 -2.60
C LEU A 123 -11.75 1.92 -4.01
N PHE A 124 -12.30 0.71 -4.17
CA PHE A 124 -12.39 0.04 -5.47
C PHE A 124 -13.28 0.85 -6.45
N GLU A 125 -14.44 1.33 -6.01
CA GLU A 125 -15.33 2.19 -6.82
C GLU A 125 -14.63 3.49 -7.23
N ALA A 126 -13.83 4.09 -6.35
CA ALA A 126 -13.06 5.30 -6.65
C ALA A 126 -11.92 5.06 -7.67
N PHE A 127 -11.35 3.85 -7.75
CA PHE A 127 -10.45 3.47 -8.85
C PHE A 127 -11.17 3.42 -10.20
N LEU A 128 -12.43 2.99 -10.22
CA LEU A 128 -13.23 2.93 -11.44
C LEU A 128 -13.73 4.31 -11.89
N ASP A 129 -14.25 5.11 -10.95
CA ASP A 129 -14.77 6.45 -11.20
C ASP A 129 -14.55 7.36 -9.97
N GLY A 130 -13.37 7.97 -9.91
CA GLY A 130 -13.00 8.87 -8.83
C GLY A 130 -13.66 10.26 -8.90
N ASP A 131 -14.24 10.65 -10.02
CA ASP A 131 -14.99 11.92 -10.19
C ASP A 131 -16.46 11.79 -9.79
N LYS A 132 -16.99 10.58 -9.59
CA LYS A 132 -18.36 10.34 -9.11
C LYS A 132 -18.62 11.12 -7.82
N LEU A 133 -19.72 11.86 -7.78
CA LEU A 133 -20.15 12.56 -6.58
C LEU A 133 -20.85 11.60 -5.61
N ILE A 134 -20.39 11.58 -4.38
CA ILE A 134 -20.93 10.76 -3.27
C ILE A 134 -21.14 11.64 -2.03
N PRO A 135 -22.01 11.23 -1.10
CA PRO A 135 -22.15 11.93 0.19
C PRO A 135 -20.81 11.95 0.94
N SER A 136 -20.40 13.14 1.42
CA SER A 136 -19.17 13.30 2.16
C SER A 136 -19.25 12.62 3.54
N GLY A 137 -18.27 11.78 3.85
CA GLY A 137 -18.07 11.23 5.20
C GLY A 137 -17.26 12.14 6.13
N LYS A 138 -16.90 13.35 5.68
CA LYS A 138 -16.14 14.31 6.49
C LYS A 138 -16.98 14.81 7.67
N ARG A 139 -16.37 14.79 8.86
CA ARG A 139 -17.04 15.31 10.07
C ARG A 139 -17.42 16.78 9.88
N GLY A 140 -18.67 17.11 10.13
CA GLY A 140 -19.23 18.46 9.97
C GLY A 140 -19.68 18.81 8.54
N ALA A 141 -19.54 17.92 7.57
CA ALA A 141 -19.95 18.12 6.18
C ALA A 141 -21.23 17.34 5.81
N LYS A 142 -22.09 17.03 6.80
CA LYS A 142 -23.34 16.29 6.57
C LYS A 142 -24.20 16.98 5.50
N GLY A 143 -24.61 16.22 4.48
CA GLY A 143 -25.42 16.75 3.38
C GLY A 143 -24.62 17.37 2.23
N THR A 144 -23.29 17.47 2.34
CA THR A 144 -22.44 17.89 1.20
C THR A 144 -22.05 16.68 0.36
N MET A 145 -21.81 16.95 -0.94
CA MET A 145 -21.30 15.96 -1.88
C MET A 145 -19.84 16.24 -2.16
N GLU A 146 -19.04 15.19 -2.31
CA GLU A 146 -17.65 15.29 -2.74
C GLU A 146 -17.28 14.17 -3.74
N LYS A 147 -16.13 14.31 -4.41
CA LYS A 147 -15.66 13.31 -5.36
C LYS A 147 -15.23 12.03 -4.64
N ALA A 148 -15.62 10.88 -5.18
CA ALA A 148 -15.28 9.56 -4.61
C ALA A 148 -13.78 9.36 -4.40
N GLY A 149 -12.94 9.85 -5.32
CA GLY A 149 -11.48 9.83 -5.17
C GLY A 149 -10.97 10.61 -3.96
N VAL A 150 -11.57 11.79 -3.68
CA VAL A 150 -11.19 12.63 -2.52
C VAL A 150 -11.60 11.95 -1.21
N GLU A 151 -12.81 11.39 -1.15
CA GLU A 151 -13.29 10.62 0.00
C GLU A 151 -12.38 9.42 0.26
N ALA A 152 -12.13 8.60 -0.77
CA ALA A 152 -11.30 7.41 -0.66
C ALA A 152 -9.84 7.74 -0.23
N ALA A 153 -9.25 8.82 -0.74
CA ALA A 153 -7.92 9.27 -0.32
C ALA A 153 -7.90 9.68 1.16
N ARG A 154 -8.97 10.33 1.66
CA ARG A 154 -9.12 10.65 3.09
C ARG A 154 -9.27 9.39 3.94
N GLU A 155 -10.10 8.43 3.52
CA GLU A 155 -10.28 7.15 4.18
C GLU A 155 -8.99 6.34 4.24
N CYS A 156 -8.18 6.33 3.17
CA CYS A 156 -6.86 5.72 3.14
C CYS A 156 -5.91 6.35 4.18
N SER A 157 -5.91 7.68 4.33
CA SER A 157 -5.14 8.37 5.36
C SER A 157 -5.61 7.98 6.77
N ASN A 158 -6.92 7.89 6.99
CA ASN A 158 -7.49 7.47 8.27
C ASN A 158 -7.12 6.01 8.59
N ALA A 159 -7.17 5.12 7.60
CA ALA A 159 -6.73 3.73 7.74
C ALA A 159 -5.24 3.65 8.10
N ARG A 160 -4.39 4.49 7.48
CA ARG A 160 -2.96 4.58 7.82
C ARG A 160 -2.73 5.01 9.26
N ASN A 161 -3.51 5.99 9.74
CA ASN A 161 -3.44 6.44 11.13
C ASN A 161 -3.89 5.33 12.10
N ARG A 162 -4.98 4.62 11.81
CA ARG A 162 -5.43 3.45 12.59
C ARG A 162 -4.37 2.36 12.64
N GLN A 163 -3.79 2.03 11.49
CA GLN A 163 -2.68 1.05 11.39
C GLN A 163 -1.49 1.45 12.26
N ASN A 164 -1.04 2.70 12.16
CA ASN A 164 0.12 3.20 12.91
C ASN A 164 -0.13 3.13 14.41
N LYS A 165 -1.31 3.57 14.88
CA LYS A 165 -1.70 3.50 16.29
C LYS A 165 -1.74 2.05 16.80
N SER A 166 -2.30 1.13 16.02
CA SER A 166 -2.32 -0.29 16.39
C SER A 166 -0.91 -0.89 16.49
N LEU A 167 -0.03 -0.51 15.55
CA LEU A 167 1.37 -0.95 15.56
C LEU A 167 2.15 -0.38 16.75
N GLU A 168 1.93 0.88 17.12
CA GLU A 168 2.57 1.49 18.27
C GLU A 168 2.22 0.74 19.55
N VAL A 169 0.93 0.55 19.81
CA VAL A 169 0.46 -0.21 20.97
C VAL A 169 1.00 -1.65 21.00
N ALA A 170 1.04 -2.32 19.83
CA ALA A 170 1.56 -3.67 19.75
C ALA A 170 3.08 -3.73 19.96
N MET A 171 3.84 -2.73 19.47
CA MET A 171 5.28 -2.62 19.72
C MET A 171 5.54 -2.52 21.23
N ASP A 172 4.88 -1.60 21.94
CA ASP A 172 5.07 -1.42 23.38
C ASP A 172 4.77 -2.71 24.15
N LYS A 173 3.63 -3.34 23.88
CA LYS A 173 3.27 -4.63 24.52
C LYS A 173 4.27 -5.74 24.25
N THR A 174 4.72 -5.85 23.00
CA THR A 174 5.66 -6.91 22.63
C THR A 174 7.06 -6.67 23.18
N GLU A 175 7.51 -5.41 23.30
CA GLU A 175 8.80 -5.06 23.94
C GLU A 175 8.81 -5.44 25.40
N ILE A 176 7.75 -5.16 26.15
CA ILE A 176 7.61 -5.60 27.54
C ILE A 176 7.75 -7.13 27.63
N LYS A 177 7.08 -7.86 26.72
CA LYS A 177 7.14 -9.32 26.67
C LYS A 177 8.54 -9.85 26.36
N ILE A 178 9.22 -9.22 25.38
CA ILE A 178 10.57 -9.56 24.96
C ILE A 178 11.55 -9.48 26.14
N HIS A 179 11.50 -8.39 26.92
CA HIS A 179 12.37 -8.20 28.07
C HIS A 179 11.94 -9.07 29.26
N LYS A 180 10.64 -9.20 29.51
CA LYS A 180 10.14 -10.03 30.63
C LYS A 180 10.54 -11.51 30.54
N TYR A 181 10.63 -12.05 29.32
CA TYR A 181 10.93 -13.46 29.06
C TYR A 181 12.31 -13.69 28.47
N ASP A 182 13.19 -12.70 28.52
CA ASP A 182 14.58 -12.74 28.01
C ASP A 182 14.70 -13.30 26.59
N LEU A 183 13.71 -12.97 25.73
CA LEU A 183 13.62 -13.53 24.38
C LEU A 183 14.81 -13.11 23.48
N LEU A 184 15.57 -12.11 23.88
CA LEU A 184 16.79 -11.68 23.19
C LEU A 184 17.99 -12.62 23.38
N GLU A 185 17.93 -13.59 24.24
CA GLU A 185 18.95 -14.63 24.32
C GLU A 185 18.93 -15.58 23.12
N ASN A 186 17.78 -15.68 22.44
CA ASN A 186 17.62 -16.52 21.26
C ASN A 186 18.13 -15.86 19.98
N ARG A 187 18.68 -16.63 19.06
CA ARG A 187 19.11 -16.15 17.73
C ARG A 187 17.94 -15.63 16.89
N ILE A 188 16.77 -16.25 17.02
CA ILE A 188 15.52 -15.88 16.37
C ILE A 188 14.58 -15.35 17.45
N LEU A 189 14.04 -14.16 17.25
CA LEU A 189 13.06 -13.57 18.14
C LEU A 189 11.66 -14.14 17.81
N PHE A 190 11.15 -15.03 18.66
CA PHE A 190 9.81 -15.56 18.53
C PHE A 190 8.87 -14.89 19.52
N VAL A 191 7.92 -14.09 18.99
CA VAL A 191 6.93 -13.37 19.79
C VAL A 191 5.54 -13.96 19.52
N ARG A 192 4.97 -14.60 20.54
CA ARG A 192 3.58 -15.04 20.51
C ARG A 192 2.68 -13.96 21.08
N LEU A 193 1.72 -13.49 20.28
CA LEU A 193 0.66 -12.59 20.72
C LEU A 193 -0.37 -13.40 21.55
N ASP A 194 -1.01 -12.73 22.49
CA ASP A 194 -2.03 -13.37 23.33
C ASP A 194 -3.33 -13.61 22.51
N GLU A 195 -4.16 -14.55 22.94
CA GLU A 195 -5.39 -14.90 22.23
C GLU A 195 -6.43 -13.79 22.27
N ASP A 196 -6.46 -13.01 23.35
CA ASP A 196 -7.32 -11.85 23.57
C ASP A 196 -6.79 -10.54 22.95
N ASP A 197 -5.64 -10.58 22.31
CA ASP A 197 -5.03 -9.39 21.70
C ASP A 197 -5.81 -8.96 20.46
N THR A 198 -6.37 -7.76 20.51
CA THR A 198 -7.17 -7.15 19.43
C THR A 198 -6.34 -6.66 18.24
N PHE A 199 -5.03 -6.88 18.25
CA PHE A 199 -4.14 -6.46 17.15
C PHE A 199 -4.49 -7.23 15.86
N PRO A 200 -4.71 -6.54 14.71
CA PRO A 200 -5.08 -7.19 13.46
C PRO A 200 -4.01 -8.17 12.94
N SER A 201 -4.40 -9.39 12.59
CA SER A 201 -3.50 -10.44 12.09
C SER A 201 -2.77 -10.03 10.79
N GLU A 202 -3.41 -9.19 9.97
CA GLU A 202 -2.88 -8.62 8.73
C GLU A 202 -1.66 -7.71 8.96
N LEU A 203 -1.46 -7.27 10.20
CA LEU A 203 -0.32 -6.44 10.61
C LEU A 203 0.83 -7.25 11.21
N ASN A 204 0.71 -8.56 11.41
CA ASN A 204 1.78 -9.40 11.97
C ASN A 204 3.10 -9.23 11.22
N GLY A 205 3.06 -9.16 9.88
CA GLY A 205 4.26 -8.95 9.06
C GLY A 205 4.91 -7.58 9.25
N LEU A 206 4.11 -6.51 9.48
CA LEU A 206 4.64 -5.19 9.78
C LEU A 206 5.25 -5.11 11.18
N LEU A 207 4.60 -5.74 12.17
CA LEU A 207 5.11 -5.83 13.52
C LEU A 207 6.43 -6.61 13.54
N ALA A 208 6.49 -7.78 12.87
CA ALA A 208 7.71 -8.57 12.74
C ALA A 208 8.85 -7.76 12.09
N MET A 209 8.55 -6.98 11.04
CA MET A 209 9.53 -6.13 10.36
C MET A 209 10.08 -5.04 11.30
N LYS A 210 9.21 -4.37 12.05
CA LYS A 210 9.63 -3.33 13.01
C LYS A 210 10.48 -3.89 14.15
N LEU A 211 10.07 -5.03 14.72
CA LEU A 211 10.83 -5.71 15.76
C LEU A 211 12.19 -6.20 15.23
N SER A 212 12.21 -6.80 14.03
CA SER A 212 13.46 -7.24 13.39
C SER A 212 14.42 -6.06 13.16
N ALA A 213 13.91 -4.94 12.66
CA ALA A 213 14.72 -3.73 12.46
C ALA A 213 15.24 -3.14 13.78
N LYS A 214 14.43 -3.16 14.87
CA LYS A 214 14.80 -2.62 16.17
C LYS A 214 15.84 -3.48 16.88
N PHE A 215 15.57 -4.80 16.97
CA PHE A 215 16.41 -5.73 17.73
C PHE A 215 17.51 -6.40 16.92
N LYS A 216 17.58 -6.10 15.60
CA LYS A 216 18.58 -6.65 14.67
C LYS A 216 18.64 -8.18 14.70
N ARG A 217 17.47 -8.82 14.69
CA ARG A 217 17.29 -10.29 14.71
C ARG A 217 16.16 -10.72 13.78
N PRO A 218 16.26 -11.88 13.14
CA PRO A 218 15.12 -12.50 12.48
C PRO A 218 13.97 -12.62 13.48
N THR A 219 12.78 -12.22 13.09
CA THR A 219 11.64 -12.14 14.03
C THR A 219 10.43 -12.83 13.46
N ILE A 220 9.82 -13.68 14.29
CA ILE A 220 8.54 -14.33 14.05
C ILE A 220 7.51 -13.71 15.00
N VAL A 221 6.40 -13.21 14.44
CA VAL A 221 5.22 -12.79 15.21
C VAL A 221 4.08 -13.74 14.86
N ALA A 222 3.57 -14.46 15.84
CA ALA A 222 2.56 -15.50 15.63
C ALA A 222 1.47 -15.48 16.70
N ARG A 223 0.35 -16.14 16.42
CA ARG A 223 -0.74 -16.45 17.34
C ARG A 223 -1.06 -17.94 17.29
N LEU A 224 -1.55 -18.48 18.39
CA LEU A 224 -2.15 -19.78 18.40
C LEU A 224 -3.49 -19.73 17.66
N ASN A 225 -3.72 -20.66 16.74
CA ASN A 225 -5.03 -20.80 16.11
C ASN A 225 -5.90 -21.80 16.90
N GLU A 226 -7.18 -21.90 16.56
CA GLU A 226 -8.14 -22.82 17.20
C GLU A 226 -7.71 -24.30 17.17
N GLN A 227 -6.83 -24.68 16.26
CA GLN A 227 -6.29 -26.04 16.09
C GLN A 227 -4.99 -26.25 16.88
N GLY A 228 -4.55 -25.29 17.67
CA GLY A 228 -3.33 -25.40 18.48
C GLY A 228 -2.02 -25.14 17.71
N PHE A 229 -2.07 -24.62 16.46
CA PHE A 229 -0.89 -24.29 15.68
C PHE A 229 -0.56 -22.79 15.75
N ASN A 230 0.74 -22.46 15.78
CA ASN A 230 1.18 -21.08 15.64
C ASN A 230 1.06 -20.63 14.18
N ARG A 231 0.28 -19.57 13.93
CA ARG A 231 0.14 -18.92 12.63
C ARG A 231 0.60 -17.47 12.71
N GLY A 232 1.47 -17.06 11.80
CA GLY A 232 2.02 -15.70 11.85
C GLY A 232 2.88 -15.34 10.66
N SER A 233 3.76 -14.37 10.87
CA SER A 233 4.67 -13.85 9.85
C SER A 233 6.10 -13.80 10.38
N MET A 234 7.06 -14.13 9.52
CA MET A 234 8.49 -14.02 9.78
C MET A 234 9.10 -12.90 8.94
N ARG A 235 10.06 -12.18 9.51
CA ARG A 235 10.90 -11.20 8.81
C ARG A 235 12.34 -11.34 9.27
N GLY A 236 13.28 -11.29 8.30
CA GLY A 236 14.72 -11.29 8.55
C GLY A 236 15.36 -9.96 8.21
N LEU A 237 16.62 -9.76 8.62
CA LEU A 237 17.43 -8.59 8.27
C LEU A 237 18.04 -8.72 6.87
N ASN A 238 18.53 -9.91 6.53
CA ASN A 238 19.02 -10.29 5.19
C ASN A 238 18.51 -11.69 4.86
N GLN A 239 17.77 -11.83 3.78
CA GLN A 239 17.28 -13.15 3.33
C GLN A 239 18.40 -14.06 2.78
N SER A 240 19.57 -13.49 2.47
CA SER A 240 20.74 -14.21 1.97
C SER A 240 21.61 -14.85 3.04
N GLU A 241 21.34 -14.58 4.33
CA GLU A 241 22.13 -15.08 5.45
C GLU A 241 21.34 -16.07 6.35
N LEU A 242 20.15 -16.48 5.92
CA LEU A 242 19.32 -17.50 6.53
C LEU A 242 19.40 -18.80 5.76
#